data_1883905ecaa01a973dcb5ad584e80995
#
_entry.id   1883905ecaa01a973dcb5ad584e80995
#
_cell.length_a   1.000
_cell.length_b   1.000
_cell.length_c   1.000
_cell.angle_alpha   90.00
_cell.angle_beta   90.00
_cell.angle_gamma   90.00
#
_symmetry.space_group_name_H-M   'P 1'
#
loop_
_entity.id
_entity.type
_entity.pdbx_description
1 polymer ?
#
loop_
_entity_poly.entity_id
_entity_poly.type
_entity_poly.pdbx_seq_one_letter_code
_entity_poly.pdbx_strand_id
1 'polypeptide(L)'
;MADDAADDAANGSAAFLEDLPPLRDVLAAHEIRATKTLGQNFLLDLNLTRKIARAGGSIMGKTVLEIGAGPGGLTRALLAEGAGHVVAIERDRRCLAALEELAAVVPGRLTLVEGDALEVDEYALTPRPSRIVANLPYNISTPLLFKWLDRLDLFESMTLMFQKEVAQRIIA
;
A
#
# COMPACT_ATOMS: atom_id res chain seq x y z
N MET A 1 -19.27 9.03 -21.34
CA MET A 1 -18.19 8.52 -22.22
C MET A 1 -16.79 8.54 -21.57
N ALA A 2 -16.49 9.41 -20.60
CA ALA A 2 -15.23 9.37 -19.88
C ALA A 2 -15.23 8.35 -18.71
N ASP A 3 -16.39 8.09 -18.12
CA ASP A 3 -16.55 7.10 -17.03
C ASP A 3 -16.42 5.64 -17.52
N ASP A 4 -16.94 5.33 -18.72
CA ASP A 4 -16.87 3.96 -19.27
C ASP A 4 -15.42 3.52 -19.59
N ALA A 5 -14.57 4.44 -20.06
CA ALA A 5 -13.19 4.13 -20.37
C ALA A 5 -12.32 3.94 -19.10
N ALA A 6 -12.67 4.62 -18.01
CA ALA A 6 -12.02 4.46 -16.73
C ALA A 6 -12.41 3.13 -16.04
N ASP A 7 -13.67 2.71 -16.19
CA ASP A 7 -14.18 1.44 -15.66
C ASP A 7 -13.62 0.22 -16.44
N ASP A 8 -13.47 0.33 -17.76
CA ASP A 8 -12.85 -0.72 -18.59
C ASP A 8 -11.35 -0.88 -18.30
N ALA A 9 -10.64 0.23 -18.11
CA ALA A 9 -9.21 0.21 -17.73
C ALA A 9 -9.02 -0.35 -16.31
N ALA A 10 -9.91 -0.05 -15.38
CA ALA A 10 -9.89 -0.59 -14.03
C ALA A 10 -10.22 -2.10 -14.02
N ASN A 11 -11.13 -2.55 -14.87
CA ASN A 11 -11.51 -3.96 -14.99
C ASN A 11 -10.37 -4.80 -15.58
N GLY A 12 -9.69 -4.31 -16.61
CA GLY A 12 -8.47 -4.95 -17.15
C GLY A 12 -7.31 -4.95 -16.16
N SER A 13 -7.21 -3.90 -15.34
CA SER A 13 -6.17 -3.78 -14.30
C SER A 13 -6.36 -4.74 -13.12
N ALA A 14 -7.57 -5.24 -12.89
CA ALA A 14 -7.93 -6.11 -11.77
C ALA A 14 -7.94 -7.61 -12.13
N ALA A 15 -7.79 -7.99 -13.40
CA ALA A 15 -7.88 -9.38 -13.86
C ALA A 15 -6.91 -10.33 -13.13
N PHE A 16 -5.71 -9.85 -12.75
CA PHE A 16 -4.73 -10.64 -12.01
C PHE A 16 -5.24 -11.12 -10.63
N LEU A 17 -6.26 -10.47 -10.07
CA LEU A 17 -6.82 -10.87 -8.77
C LEU A 17 -7.48 -12.25 -8.82
N GLU A 18 -7.96 -12.69 -10.00
CA GLU A 18 -8.56 -13.99 -10.20
C GLU A 18 -7.55 -15.14 -10.09
N ASP A 19 -6.28 -14.84 -10.39
CA ASP A 19 -5.17 -15.80 -10.32
C ASP A 19 -4.54 -15.88 -8.91
N LEU A 20 -4.99 -15.04 -7.96
CA LEU A 20 -4.42 -14.98 -6.63
C LEU A 20 -5.28 -15.73 -5.61
N PRO A 21 -4.64 -16.47 -4.68
CA PRO A 21 -5.36 -17.05 -3.55
C PRO A 21 -5.94 -15.95 -2.65
N PRO A 22 -7.04 -16.26 -1.92
CA PRO A 22 -7.54 -15.37 -0.88
C PRO A 22 -6.43 -15.01 0.12
N LEU A 23 -6.42 -13.76 0.59
CA LEU A 23 -5.33 -13.27 1.45
C LEU A 23 -5.17 -14.07 2.74
N ARG A 24 -6.28 -14.59 3.32
CA ARG A 24 -6.24 -15.49 4.49
C ARG A 24 -5.45 -16.76 4.22
N ASP A 25 -5.50 -17.29 2.98
CA ASP A 25 -4.81 -18.51 2.61
C ASP A 25 -3.31 -18.22 2.44
N VAL A 26 -2.96 -17.04 1.94
CA VAL A 26 -1.59 -16.52 1.90
C VAL A 26 -1.01 -16.40 3.31
N LEU A 27 -1.79 -15.83 4.26
CA LEU A 27 -1.36 -15.75 5.67
C LEU A 27 -1.07 -17.13 6.26
N ALA A 28 -1.92 -18.12 5.96
CA ALA A 28 -1.74 -19.48 6.44
C ALA A 28 -0.51 -20.16 5.80
N ALA A 29 -0.34 -20.02 4.48
CA ALA A 29 0.78 -20.61 3.74
C ALA A 29 2.15 -20.08 4.19
N HIS A 30 2.24 -18.80 4.50
CA HIS A 30 3.47 -18.14 4.95
C HIS A 30 3.60 -18.06 6.47
N GLU A 31 2.70 -18.70 7.22
CA GLU A 31 2.66 -18.65 8.68
C GLU A 31 2.68 -17.21 9.25
N ILE A 32 2.05 -16.27 8.52
CA ILE A 32 2.02 -14.85 8.88
C ILE A 32 0.95 -14.63 9.95
N ARG A 33 1.36 -14.08 11.07
CA ARG A 33 0.47 -13.60 12.13
C ARG A 33 0.83 -12.18 12.48
N ALA A 34 -0.20 -11.34 12.69
CA ALA A 34 0.03 -9.95 13.11
C ALA A 34 0.81 -9.92 14.44
N THR A 35 1.85 -9.12 14.47
CA THR A 35 2.76 -9.00 15.60
C THR A 35 2.59 -7.64 16.27
N LYS A 36 2.26 -7.62 17.56
CA LYS A 36 2.06 -6.36 18.31
C LYS A 36 3.31 -5.49 18.35
N THR A 37 4.48 -6.08 18.45
CA THR A 37 5.77 -5.36 18.45
C THR A 37 6.05 -4.65 17.14
N LEU A 38 5.46 -5.09 16.03
CA LEU A 38 5.53 -4.44 14.73
C LEU A 38 4.34 -3.52 14.46
N GLY A 39 3.39 -3.40 15.40
CA GLY A 39 2.19 -2.58 15.24
C GLY A 39 1.28 -3.05 14.09
N GLN A 40 1.35 -4.33 13.72
CA GLN A 40 0.67 -4.89 12.55
C GLN A 40 -0.84 -5.02 12.79
N ASN A 41 -1.60 -4.60 11.78
CA ASN A 41 -3.04 -4.84 11.67
C ASN A 41 -3.38 -5.08 10.18
N PHE A 42 -3.52 -6.34 9.78
CA PHE A 42 -3.70 -6.69 8.37
C PHE A 42 -5.14 -6.47 7.92
N LEU A 43 -5.30 -5.80 6.78
CA LEU A 43 -6.59 -5.60 6.12
C LEU A 43 -6.83 -6.74 5.13
N LEU A 44 -7.83 -7.56 5.41
CA LEU A 44 -8.14 -8.76 4.62
C LEU A 44 -9.31 -8.56 3.65
N ASP A 45 -10.13 -7.53 3.87
CA ASP A 45 -11.27 -7.21 3.02
C ASP A 45 -10.83 -6.37 1.81
N LEU A 46 -10.89 -6.96 0.63
CA LEU A 46 -10.51 -6.29 -0.63
C LEU A 46 -11.43 -5.10 -0.95
N ASN A 47 -12.70 -5.15 -0.60
CA ASN A 47 -13.61 -4.02 -0.83
C ASN A 47 -13.21 -2.81 0.03
N LEU A 48 -12.82 -3.06 1.28
CA LEU A 48 -12.31 -2.01 2.16
C LEU A 48 -11.00 -1.44 1.64
N THR A 49 -10.03 -2.28 1.26
CA THR A 49 -8.73 -1.81 0.76
C THR A 49 -8.87 -1.06 -0.57
N ARG A 50 -9.76 -1.48 -1.48
CA ARG A 50 -10.08 -0.71 -2.69
C ARG A 50 -10.70 0.66 -2.37
N LYS A 51 -11.57 0.74 -1.37
CA LYS A 51 -12.11 2.03 -0.90
C LYS A 51 -11.01 2.95 -0.38
N ILE A 52 -10.04 2.41 0.36
CA ILE A 52 -8.87 3.16 0.85
C ILE A 52 -8.03 3.65 -0.33
N ALA A 53 -7.75 2.78 -1.30
CA ALA A 53 -6.95 3.12 -2.48
C ALA A 53 -7.53 4.30 -3.27
N ARG A 54 -8.87 4.42 -3.31
CA ARG A 54 -9.60 5.51 -4.00
C ARG A 54 -9.77 6.78 -3.17
N ALA A 55 -9.58 6.72 -1.85
CA ALA A 55 -9.93 7.82 -0.94
C ALA A 55 -9.15 9.12 -1.22
N GLY A 56 -7.93 9.02 -1.73
CA GLY A 56 -7.10 10.16 -2.12
C GLY A 56 -7.26 10.62 -3.58
N GLY A 57 -8.30 10.17 -4.27
CA GLY A 57 -8.52 10.41 -5.70
C GLY A 57 -7.91 9.32 -6.59
N SER A 58 -8.04 9.48 -7.92
CA SER A 58 -7.57 8.49 -8.89
C SER A 58 -6.05 8.27 -8.81
N ILE A 59 -5.66 7.01 -8.70
CA ILE A 59 -4.26 6.57 -8.74
C ILE A 59 -3.87 5.94 -10.09
N MET A 60 -4.77 6.00 -11.06
CA MET A 60 -4.57 5.42 -12.39
C MET A 60 -3.26 5.92 -13.02
N GLY A 61 -2.39 4.99 -13.40
CA GLY A 61 -1.09 5.27 -14.01
C GLY A 61 -0.06 5.94 -13.09
N LYS A 62 -0.39 6.22 -11.82
CA LYS A 62 0.49 6.88 -10.86
C LYS A 62 1.46 5.91 -10.20
N THR A 63 2.59 6.42 -9.75
CA THR A 63 3.45 5.71 -8.79
C THR A 63 2.91 5.93 -7.38
N VAL A 64 2.70 4.83 -6.68
CA VAL A 64 2.20 4.82 -5.29
C VAL A 64 3.27 4.21 -4.38
N LEU A 65 3.59 4.92 -3.32
CA LEU A 65 4.42 4.44 -2.22
C LEU A 65 3.50 3.86 -1.13
N GLU A 66 3.69 2.60 -0.83
CA GLU A 66 2.97 1.92 0.26
C GLU A 66 3.92 1.60 1.41
N ILE A 67 3.55 1.97 2.61
CA ILE A 67 4.33 1.74 3.82
C ILE A 67 3.69 0.66 4.67
N GLY A 68 4.46 -0.37 5.01
CA GLY A 68 3.96 -1.49 5.79
C GLY A 68 2.97 -2.32 4.99
N ALA A 69 3.37 -2.79 3.81
CA ALA A 69 2.50 -3.51 2.88
C ALA A 69 1.91 -4.79 3.48
N GLY A 70 2.57 -5.37 4.50
CA GLY A 70 2.15 -6.61 5.10
C GLY A 70 2.07 -7.73 4.07
N PRO A 71 1.05 -8.59 4.14
CA PRO A 71 0.88 -9.68 3.17
C PRO A 71 0.30 -9.25 1.82
N GLY A 72 0.15 -7.93 1.57
CA GLY A 72 -0.28 -7.39 0.29
C GLY A 72 -1.77 -7.07 0.15
N GLY A 73 -2.51 -6.94 1.25
CA GLY A 73 -3.95 -6.62 1.19
C GLY A 73 -4.25 -5.30 0.51
N LEU A 74 -3.60 -4.23 0.93
CA LEU A 74 -3.72 -2.92 0.29
C LEU A 74 -2.96 -2.87 -1.04
N THR A 75 -1.81 -3.54 -1.16
CA THR A 75 -1.02 -3.64 -2.40
C THR A 75 -1.86 -4.16 -3.56
N ARG A 76 -2.60 -5.25 -3.35
CA ARG A 76 -3.54 -5.81 -4.34
C ARG A 76 -4.57 -4.79 -4.79
N ALA A 77 -5.12 -4.04 -3.85
CA ALA A 77 -6.12 -3.01 -4.13
C ALA A 77 -5.54 -1.85 -4.94
N LEU A 78 -4.34 -1.37 -4.60
CA LEU A 78 -3.64 -0.31 -5.34
C LEU A 78 -3.40 -0.72 -6.79
N LEU A 79 -2.91 -1.94 -7.02
CA LEU A 79 -2.69 -2.48 -8.35
C LEU A 79 -4.01 -2.64 -9.12
N ALA A 80 -5.07 -3.12 -8.48
CA ALA A 80 -6.39 -3.30 -9.09
C ALA A 80 -7.08 -1.97 -9.42
N GLU A 81 -6.85 -0.91 -8.64
CA GLU A 81 -7.33 0.45 -8.91
C GLU A 81 -6.48 1.18 -9.95
N GLY A 82 -5.55 0.49 -10.61
CA GLY A 82 -4.82 0.98 -11.76
C GLY A 82 -3.55 1.77 -11.43
N ALA A 83 -2.99 1.63 -10.22
CA ALA A 83 -1.66 2.18 -9.98
C ALA A 83 -0.69 1.70 -11.07
N GLY A 84 0.02 2.62 -11.71
CA GLY A 84 0.99 2.26 -12.75
C GLY A 84 2.16 1.49 -12.16
N HIS A 85 2.59 1.91 -10.97
CA HIS A 85 3.66 1.24 -10.22
C HIS A 85 3.44 1.40 -8.72
N VAL A 86 3.64 0.33 -7.97
CA VAL A 86 3.63 0.36 -6.50
C VAL A 86 5.04 0.08 -5.99
N VAL A 87 5.54 0.94 -5.12
CA VAL A 87 6.76 0.70 -4.34
C VAL A 87 6.34 0.40 -2.92
N ALA A 88 6.48 -0.85 -2.51
CA ALA A 88 6.05 -1.36 -1.21
C ALA A 88 7.24 -1.52 -0.26
N ILE A 89 7.23 -0.80 0.85
CA ILE A 89 8.23 -0.91 1.91
C ILE A 89 7.69 -1.83 3.00
N GLU A 90 8.42 -2.89 3.30
CA GLU A 90 8.06 -3.85 4.34
C GLU A 90 9.32 -4.36 5.05
N ARG A 91 9.27 -4.51 6.36
CA ARG A 91 10.40 -5.03 7.16
C ARG A 91 10.22 -6.49 7.59
N ASP A 92 8.99 -6.99 7.57
CA ASP A 92 8.69 -8.37 7.94
C ASP A 92 8.95 -9.31 6.77
N ARG A 93 10.02 -10.10 6.86
CA ARG A 93 10.44 -11.03 5.79
C ARG A 93 9.39 -12.06 5.43
N ARG A 94 8.50 -12.44 6.35
CA ARG A 94 7.40 -13.37 6.06
C ARG A 94 6.42 -12.71 5.09
N CYS A 95 6.16 -11.42 5.29
CA CYS A 95 5.31 -10.63 4.39
C CYS A 95 6.00 -10.39 3.04
N LEU A 96 7.31 -10.14 3.01
CA LEU A 96 8.06 -9.98 1.77
C LEU A 96 7.96 -11.22 0.88
N ALA A 97 8.09 -12.43 1.45
CA ALA A 97 7.92 -13.66 0.68
C ALA A 97 6.53 -13.77 0.01
N ALA A 98 5.47 -13.38 0.73
CA ALA A 98 4.12 -13.32 0.15
C ALA A 98 3.97 -12.23 -0.93
N LEU A 99 4.63 -11.09 -0.76
CA LEU A 99 4.64 -10.01 -1.75
C LEU A 99 5.45 -10.36 -3.00
N GLU A 100 6.48 -11.19 -2.90
CA GLU A 100 7.25 -11.70 -4.04
C GLU A 100 6.35 -12.54 -4.97
N GLU A 101 5.47 -13.37 -4.42
CA GLU A 101 4.47 -14.13 -5.20
C GLU A 101 3.51 -13.17 -5.93
N LEU A 102 3.06 -12.11 -5.27
CA LEU A 102 2.24 -11.07 -5.90
C LEU A 102 3.01 -10.36 -7.02
N ALA A 103 4.27 -10.00 -6.81
CA ALA A 103 5.10 -9.33 -7.80
C ALA A 103 5.29 -10.18 -9.06
N ALA A 104 5.39 -11.50 -8.93
CA ALA A 104 5.49 -12.43 -10.05
C ALA A 104 4.24 -12.42 -10.95
N VAL A 105 3.05 -12.14 -10.39
CA VAL A 105 1.77 -12.07 -11.13
C VAL A 105 1.57 -10.72 -11.81
N VAL A 106 2.25 -9.68 -11.35
CA VAL A 106 2.15 -8.30 -11.88
C VAL A 106 3.53 -7.77 -12.33
N PRO A 107 4.19 -8.40 -13.32
CA PRO A 107 5.56 -8.07 -13.67
C PRO A 107 5.74 -6.59 -14.02
N GLY A 108 6.76 -5.96 -13.43
CA GLY A 108 7.10 -4.56 -13.66
C GLY A 108 6.20 -3.53 -12.95
N ARG A 109 5.16 -3.97 -12.22
CA ARG A 109 4.23 -3.06 -11.53
C ARG A 109 4.43 -2.97 -10.02
N LEU A 110 5.24 -3.84 -9.44
CA LEU A 110 5.50 -3.88 -7.99
C LEU A 110 7.00 -3.97 -7.73
N THR A 111 7.52 -3.01 -6.96
CA THR A 111 8.87 -3.05 -6.41
C THR A 111 8.80 -3.24 -4.91
N LEU A 112 9.55 -4.21 -4.40
CA LEU A 112 9.63 -4.51 -2.97
C LEU A 112 10.91 -3.91 -2.38
N VAL A 113 10.77 -3.24 -1.26
CA VAL A 113 11.89 -2.67 -0.51
C VAL A 113 11.86 -3.23 0.91
N GLU A 114 12.83 -4.10 1.22
CA GLU A 114 13.03 -4.55 2.60
C GLU A 114 13.66 -3.43 3.43
N GLY A 115 12.98 -2.96 4.47
CA GLY A 115 13.54 -1.94 5.33
C GLY A 115 12.58 -1.37 6.36
N ASP A 116 13.16 -0.60 7.30
CA ASP A 116 12.40 0.21 8.22
C ASP A 116 12.00 1.51 7.54
N ALA A 117 10.70 1.79 7.47
CA ALA A 117 10.17 2.97 6.80
C ALA A 117 10.67 4.30 7.41
N LEU A 118 11.08 4.29 8.68
CA LEU A 118 11.70 5.47 9.32
C LEU A 118 13.10 5.77 8.78
N GLU A 119 13.80 4.75 8.28
CA GLU A 119 15.19 4.84 7.80
C GLU A 119 15.30 4.91 6.28
N VAL A 120 14.29 4.43 5.55
CA VAL A 120 14.26 4.42 4.10
C VAL A 120 14.19 5.85 3.56
N ASP A 121 14.98 6.15 2.53
CA ASP A 121 14.91 7.38 1.76
C ASP A 121 13.94 7.22 0.59
N GLU A 122 12.71 7.66 0.76
CA GLU A 122 11.66 7.61 -0.27
C GLU A 122 12.02 8.45 -1.52
N TYR A 123 12.92 9.42 -1.38
CA TYR A 123 13.44 10.22 -2.47
C TYR A 123 14.15 9.40 -3.54
N ALA A 124 14.92 8.41 -3.08
CA ALA A 124 15.68 7.55 -3.96
C ALA A 124 14.84 6.48 -4.65
N LEU A 125 13.63 6.20 -4.10
CA LEU A 125 12.81 5.05 -4.50
C LEU A 125 11.72 5.38 -5.52
N THR A 126 11.26 6.64 -5.57
CA THR A 126 10.10 6.98 -6.39
C THR A 126 10.35 8.19 -7.28
N PRO A 127 9.83 8.19 -8.53
CA PRO A 127 9.74 9.41 -9.31
C PRO A 127 8.82 10.42 -8.63
N ARG A 128 9.04 11.72 -8.87
CA ARG A 128 8.27 12.80 -8.26
C ARG A 128 7.33 13.48 -9.25
N PRO A 129 6.17 13.94 -8.79
CA PRO A 129 5.56 13.66 -7.48
C PRO A 129 4.99 12.25 -7.44
N SER A 130 5.03 11.61 -6.27
CA SER A 130 4.40 10.31 -6.02
C SER A 130 3.24 10.45 -5.04
N ARG A 131 2.48 9.38 -4.84
CA ARG A 131 1.41 9.33 -3.83
C ARG A 131 1.76 8.35 -2.74
N ILE A 132 1.47 8.69 -1.49
CA ILE A 132 1.52 7.74 -0.39
C ILE A 132 0.09 7.23 -0.15
N VAL A 133 -0.05 5.90 -0.09
CA VAL A 133 -1.27 5.24 0.42
C VAL A 133 -0.83 4.17 1.39
N ALA A 134 -1.20 4.28 2.67
CA ALA A 134 -0.68 3.39 3.69
C ALA A 134 -1.67 3.11 4.82
N ASN A 135 -1.73 1.82 5.21
CA ASN A 135 -2.26 1.41 6.50
C ASN A 135 -1.10 1.34 7.50
N LEU A 136 -0.84 2.46 8.17
CA LEU A 136 0.37 2.65 8.96
C LEU A 136 0.46 1.71 10.16
N PRO A 137 1.64 1.10 10.40
CA PRO A 137 1.92 0.43 11.67
C PRO A 137 1.75 1.42 12.84
N TYR A 138 1.00 1.02 13.87
CA TYR A 138 0.55 1.92 14.93
C TYR A 138 1.68 2.57 15.72
N ASN A 139 2.77 1.84 15.92
CA ASN A 139 3.92 2.31 16.71
C ASN A 139 4.80 3.34 16.00
N ILE A 140 4.69 3.48 14.66
CA ILE A 140 5.52 4.41 13.86
C ILE A 140 4.69 5.41 13.05
N SER A 141 3.37 5.38 13.15
CA SER A 141 2.48 6.22 12.35
C SER A 141 2.72 7.72 12.51
N THR A 142 2.85 8.20 13.75
CA THR A 142 3.11 9.62 14.03
C THR A 142 4.52 10.05 13.60
N PRO A 143 5.61 9.35 13.94
CA PRO A 143 6.93 9.67 13.43
C PRO A 143 7.01 9.71 11.90
N LEU A 144 6.36 8.78 11.19
CA LEU A 144 6.30 8.77 9.73
C LEU A 144 5.58 10.00 9.19
N LEU A 145 4.45 10.39 9.79
CA LEU A 145 3.73 11.59 9.38
C LEU A 145 4.64 12.82 9.47
N PHE A 146 5.34 13.01 10.58
CA PHE A 146 6.27 14.15 10.73
C PHE A 146 7.41 14.10 9.70
N LYS A 147 8.00 12.92 9.46
CA LYS A 147 9.03 12.72 8.43
C LYS A 147 8.57 13.22 7.06
N TRP A 148 7.30 12.97 6.69
CA TRP A 148 6.77 13.37 5.38
C TRP A 148 6.29 14.82 5.34
N LEU A 149 5.81 15.38 6.45
CA LEU A 149 5.44 16.79 6.53
C LEU A 149 6.64 17.72 6.30
N ASP A 150 7.85 17.30 6.65
CA ASP A 150 9.08 18.02 6.36
C ASP A 150 9.47 18.00 4.88
N ARG A 151 8.80 17.18 4.06
CA ARG A 151 9.14 16.91 2.67
C ARG A 151 7.90 16.83 1.76
N LEU A 152 6.97 17.75 1.92
CA LEU A 152 5.71 17.77 1.15
C LEU A 152 5.89 17.93 -0.36
N ASP A 153 7.00 18.48 -0.80
CA ASP A 153 7.38 18.62 -2.21
C ASP A 153 7.53 17.28 -2.96
N LEU A 154 7.68 16.18 -2.22
CA LEU A 154 7.82 14.84 -2.78
C LEU A 154 6.50 14.22 -3.22
N PHE A 155 5.40 14.62 -2.60
CA PHE A 155 4.16 13.91 -2.68
C PHE A 155 3.03 14.77 -3.25
N GLU A 156 2.31 14.21 -4.22
CA GLU A 156 1.08 14.81 -4.74
C GLU A 156 -0.05 14.69 -3.71
N SER A 157 -0.10 13.58 -3.00
CA SER A 157 -1.07 13.34 -1.92
C SER A 157 -0.60 12.23 -0.97
N MET A 158 -1.17 12.24 0.23
CA MET A 158 -0.98 11.22 1.24
C MET A 158 -2.34 10.74 1.76
N THR A 159 -2.63 9.45 1.58
CA THR A 159 -3.83 8.78 2.12
C THR A 159 -3.37 7.83 3.20
N LEU A 160 -3.58 8.21 4.45
CA LEU A 160 -3.00 7.53 5.60
C LEU A 160 -4.08 7.05 6.55
N MET A 161 -3.97 5.80 6.98
CA MET A 161 -4.82 5.26 8.04
C MET A 161 -4.11 5.36 9.38
N PHE A 162 -4.81 5.89 10.35
CA PHE A 162 -4.40 5.97 11.75
C PHE A 162 -5.40 5.28 12.66
N GLN A 163 -4.98 4.94 13.86
CA GLN A 163 -5.94 4.67 14.92
C GLN A 163 -6.83 5.89 15.14
N LYS A 164 -8.11 5.66 15.45
CA LYS A 164 -9.12 6.73 15.58
C LYS A 164 -8.67 7.85 16.54
N GLU A 165 -8.08 7.48 17.66
CA GLU A 165 -7.62 8.41 18.68
C GLU A 165 -6.47 9.29 18.19
N VAL A 166 -5.57 8.72 17.37
CA VAL A 166 -4.47 9.46 16.75
C VAL A 166 -5.02 10.41 15.69
N ALA A 167 -5.90 9.93 14.82
CA ALA A 167 -6.53 10.77 13.80
C ALA A 167 -7.28 11.95 14.41
N GLN A 168 -8.03 11.73 15.50
CA GLN A 168 -8.73 12.81 16.21
C GLN A 168 -7.80 13.88 16.76
N ARG A 169 -6.59 13.54 17.18
CA ARG A 169 -5.59 14.50 17.64
C ARG A 169 -4.95 15.29 16.50
N ILE A 170 -4.84 14.70 15.31
CA ILE A 170 -4.27 15.38 14.15
C ILE A 170 -5.22 16.45 13.62
N ILE A 171 -6.53 16.24 13.70
CA ILE A 171 -7.55 17.14 13.16
C ILE A 171 -8.14 18.12 14.20
N ALA A 172 -7.75 18.02 15.46
CA ALA A 172 -8.21 18.92 16.52
C ALA A 172 -7.37 20.19 16.54
#